data_60b53c06d9ec6cb0ad93e2a59a83dc8e
#
_entry.id   60b53c06d9ec6cb0ad93e2a59a83dc8e
#
_cell.length_a   1.000
_cell.length_b   1.000
_cell.length_c   1.000
_cell.angle_alpha   90.00
_cell.angle_beta   90.00
_cell.angle_gamma   90.00
#
_symmetry.space_group_name_H-M   'P 1'
#
loop_
_entity.id
_entity.type
_entity.pdbx_description
1 polymer ?
#
loop_
_entity_poly.entity_id
_entity_poly.type
_entity_poly.pdbx_seq_one_letter_code
_entity_poly.pdbx_strand_id
1 'polypeptide(L)'
;MMLDSGARGSQEQIRQLSGMRGLMAKPQKSGATGAEIIENPILSNFKEGLSVLEYFISTHGARKGLADTALKTADAGYLTRRLVDVSQDVIITEEDCGTLRGLVATAIKKNEDVVETLYERILGRTTVHDIYHPLTGELIIGACEELTEEISKIIEDSPIEQVEIRSVLTCESKKGVCARCYGRNLATGKMVQKGEAVGVIAAQSIGEPGTQLTLRTFHVGGTASNITTNSRLVAK
;
A
#
# COMPACT_ATOMS: atom_id res chain seq x y z
N MET A 1 17.20 -2.34 -16.41
CA MET A 1 15.87 -2.31 -17.07
C MET A 1 14.76 -2.90 -16.23
N MET A 2 14.61 -4.24 -16.03
CA MET A 2 13.47 -4.79 -15.27
C MET A 2 13.44 -4.36 -13.80
N LEU A 3 14.58 -4.21 -13.17
CA LEU A 3 14.70 -3.69 -11.81
C LEU A 3 14.38 -2.20 -11.75
N ASP A 4 14.95 -1.41 -12.65
CA ASP A 4 14.80 0.06 -12.64
C ASP A 4 13.38 0.48 -12.97
N SER A 5 12.69 -0.28 -13.82
CA SER A 5 11.26 -0.09 -14.12
C SER A 5 10.32 -0.59 -13.03
N GLY A 6 10.83 -1.25 -11.97
CA GLY A 6 10.01 -1.84 -10.92
C GLY A 6 9.19 -3.07 -11.35
N ALA A 7 9.34 -3.54 -12.59
CA ALA A 7 8.55 -4.64 -13.13
C ALA A 7 8.81 -5.98 -12.41
N ARG A 8 10.07 -6.28 -12.08
CA ARG A 8 10.44 -7.50 -11.36
C ARG A 8 11.81 -7.41 -10.70
N GLY A 9 11.89 -8.03 -9.52
CA GLY A 9 13.12 -8.12 -8.75
C GLY A 9 13.29 -6.96 -7.77
N SER A 10 14.29 -7.10 -6.88
CA SER A 10 14.71 -6.05 -5.97
C SER A 10 16.23 -5.88 -6.06
N GLN A 11 16.71 -4.70 -5.71
CA GLN A 11 18.15 -4.42 -5.67
C GLN A 11 18.92 -5.39 -4.76
N GLU A 12 18.30 -5.79 -3.64
CA GLU A 12 18.85 -6.78 -2.72
C GLU A 12 19.05 -8.16 -3.38
N GLN A 13 18.09 -8.60 -4.20
CA GLN A 13 18.20 -9.87 -4.90
C GLN A 13 19.35 -9.86 -5.92
N ILE A 14 19.51 -8.78 -6.69
CA ILE A 14 20.61 -8.64 -7.65
C ILE A 14 21.95 -8.55 -6.91
N ARG A 15 22.01 -7.83 -5.79
CA ARG A 15 23.21 -7.75 -4.97
C ARG A 15 23.66 -9.12 -4.47
N GLN A 16 22.73 -9.98 -4.04
CA GLN A 16 23.04 -11.34 -3.59
C GLN A 16 23.43 -12.29 -4.71
N LEU A 17 22.93 -12.05 -5.93
CA LEU A 17 23.22 -12.91 -7.09
C LEU A 17 24.58 -12.62 -7.72
N SER A 18 24.96 -11.36 -7.85
CA SER A 18 26.14 -10.93 -8.61
C SER A 18 27.08 -9.98 -7.86
N GLY A 19 26.68 -9.50 -6.72
CA GLY A 19 27.49 -8.63 -5.87
C GLY A 19 28.07 -9.37 -4.66
N MET A 20 27.76 -8.88 -3.46
CA MET A 20 28.20 -9.43 -2.19
C MET A 20 26.97 -9.69 -1.31
N ARG A 21 26.88 -10.89 -0.72
CA ARG A 21 25.70 -11.20 0.11
C ARG A 21 25.65 -10.38 1.40
N GLY A 22 26.79 -10.17 2.06
CA GLY A 22 26.93 -9.25 3.18
C GLY A 22 26.78 -9.90 4.55
N LEU A 23 26.40 -9.10 5.55
CA LEU A 23 26.32 -9.48 6.97
C LEU A 23 25.08 -10.32 7.25
N MET A 24 25.24 -11.34 8.12
CA MET A 24 24.18 -12.24 8.56
C MET A 24 23.86 -12.03 10.04
N ALA A 25 22.58 -12.20 10.40
CA ALA A 25 22.16 -12.16 11.79
C ALA A 25 22.48 -13.48 12.50
N LYS A 26 22.95 -13.41 13.75
CA LYS A 26 23.10 -14.59 14.62
C LYS A 26 21.76 -15.22 14.95
N PRO A 27 21.69 -16.54 15.18
CA PRO A 27 20.50 -17.17 15.73
C PRO A 27 20.22 -16.59 17.12
N GLN A 28 19.02 -16.02 17.30
CA GLN A 28 18.58 -15.44 18.57
C GLN A 28 18.31 -16.56 19.59
N LYS A 29 18.91 -16.47 20.78
CA LYS A 29 18.46 -17.24 21.95
C LYS A 29 17.18 -16.59 22.50
N SER A 30 16.26 -17.41 22.99
CA SER A 30 15.02 -16.94 23.62
C SER A 30 15.33 -15.95 24.75
N GLY A 31 14.82 -14.71 24.66
CA GLY A 31 15.00 -13.66 25.67
C GLY A 31 16.06 -12.59 25.37
N ALA A 32 16.81 -12.67 24.27
CA ALA A 32 17.78 -11.64 23.91
C ALA A 32 17.10 -10.49 23.15
N THR A 33 17.15 -9.29 23.72
CA THR A 33 16.70 -8.04 23.11
C THR A 33 17.85 -7.47 22.26
N GLY A 34 17.80 -7.73 20.95
CA GLY A 34 18.77 -7.18 19.99
C GLY A 34 19.20 -8.22 18.94
N ALA A 35 19.23 -7.82 17.69
CA ALA A 35 19.74 -8.67 16.63
C ALA A 35 21.27 -8.54 16.59
N GLU A 36 21.98 -9.51 17.14
CA GLU A 36 23.42 -9.59 16.99
C GLU A 36 23.80 -9.97 15.56
N ILE A 37 24.83 -9.34 15.02
CA ILE A 37 25.37 -9.56 13.70
C ILE A 37 26.58 -10.48 13.81
N ILE A 38 26.74 -11.40 12.86
CA ILE A 38 27.96 -12.21 12.72
C ILE A 38 29.02 -11.29 12.09
N GLU A 39 30.17 -11.15 12.76
CA GLU A 39 31.23 -10.23 12.35
C GLU A 39 31.83 -10.55 10.97
N ASN A 40 31.92 -11.83 10.62
CA ASN A 40 32.41 -12.28 9.32
C ASN A 40 31.34 -12.10 8.25
N PRO A 41 31.50 -11.16 7.28
CA PRO A 41 30.58 -10.98 6.19
C PRO A 41 30.73 -12.11 5.16
N ILE A 42 29.66 -12.41 4.44
CA ILE A 42 29.70 -13.27 3.26
C ILE A 42 30.09 -12.40 2.06
N LEU A 43 31.31 -12.60 1.56
CA LEU A 43 31.88 -11.85 0.43
C LEU A 43 31.42 -12.42 -0.90
N SER A 44 31.18 -13.73 -0.95
CA SER A 44 30.77 -14.46 -2.16
C SER A 44 29.31 -14.13 -2.55
N ASN A 45 29.01 -14.30 -3.81
CA ASN A 45 27.67 -14.24 -4.36
C ASN A 45 27.17 -15.64 -4.77
N PHE A 46 25.89 -15.73 -5.12
CA PHE A 46 25.32 -17.02 -5.53
C PHE A 46 25.87 -17.53 -6.88
N LYS A 47 26.35 -16.63 -7.77
CA LYS A 47 26.91 -17.01 -9.05
C LYS A 47 28.27 -17.72 -8.90
N GLU A 48 29.10 -17.25 -7.99
CA GLU A 48 30.42 -17.82 -7.69
C GLU A 48 30.32 -19.06 -6.79
N GLY A 49 29.27 -19.14 -6.00
CA GLY A 49 29.06 -20.14 -4.97
C GLY A 49 29.63 -19.75 -3.62
N LEU A 50 29.05 -20.29 -2.57
CA LEU A 50 29.44 -20.02 -1.18
C LEU A 50 30.43 -21.08 -0.69
N SER A 51 31.38 -20.67 0.15
CA SER A 51 32.21 -21.62 0.92
C SER A 51 31.33 -22.38 1.93
N VAL A 52 31.82 -23.51 2.42
CA VAL A 52 31.10 -24.34 3.40
C VAL A 52 30.71 -23.56 4.64
N LEU A 53 31.63 -22.70 5.15
CA LEU A 53 31.38 -21.87 6.31
C LEU A 53 30.32 -20.78 6.03
N GLU A 54 30.45 -20.10 4.92
CA GLU A 54 29.48 -19.08 4.48
C GLU A 54 28.07 -19.65 4.27
N TYR A 55 28.01 -20.85 3.66
CA TYR A 55 26.75 -21.58 3.51
C TYR A 55 26.13 -21.90 4.87
N PHE A 56 26.91 -22.44 5.81
CA PHE A 56 26.42 -22.76 7.15
C PHE A 56 25.88 -21.51 7.88
N ILE A 57 26.60 -20.40 7.85
CA ILE A 57 26.16 -19.12 8.40
C ILE A 57 24.83 -18.68 7.77
N SER A 58 24.71 -18.83 6.47
CA SER A 58 23.52 -18.51 5.68
C SER A 58 22.29 -19.32 6.07
N THR A 59 22.46 -20.59 6.49
CA THR A 59 21.34 -21.47 6.85
C THR A 59 20.57 -21.00 8.08
N HIS A 60 21.22 -20.29 9.02
CA HIS A 60 20.55 -19.72 10.19
C HIS A 60 19.49 -18.70 9.78
N GLY A 61 19.82 -17.81 8.84
CA GLY A 61 18.88 -16.83 8.31
C GLY A 61 17.74 -17.49 7.51
N ALA A 62 18.05 -18.51 6.71
CA ALA A 62 17.05 -19.25 5.96
C ALA A 62 16.04 -19.97 6.87
N ARG A 63 16.51 -20.65 7.91
CA ARG A 63 15.64 -21.33 8.90
C ARG A 63 14.76 -20.34 9.64
N LYS A 64 15.31 -19.21 10.08
CA LYS A 64 14.53 -18.14 10.73
C LYS A 64 13.45 -17.60 9.77
N GLY A 65 13.82 -17.32 8.52
CA GLY A 65 12.87 -16.84 7.52
C GLY A 65 11.72 -17.81 7.26
N LEU A 66 11.98 -19.12 7.20
CA LEU A 66 10.95 -20.15 7.06
C LEU A 66 10.00 -20.17 8.26
N ALA A 67 10.53 -20.13 9.48
CA ALA A 67 9.72 -20.10 10.69
C ALA A 67 8.88 -18.82 10.79
N ASP A 68 9.47 -17.67 10.50
CA ASP A 68 8.77 -16.38 10.51
C ASP A 68 7.65 -16.33 9.47
N THR A 69 7.88 -16.92 8.29
CA THR A 69 6.86 -17.00 7.23
C THR A 69 5.67 -17.85 7.68
N ALA A 70 5.92 -19.01 8.30
CA ALA A 70 4.87 -19.89 8.78
C ALA A 70 3.99 -19.22 9.86
N LEU A 71 4.61 -18.50 10.82
CA LEU A 71 3.90 -17.78 11.87
C LEU A 71 3.10 -16.59 11.31
N LYS A 72 3.72 -15.77 10.49
CA LYS A 72 3.07 -14.59 9.89
C LYS A 72 1.92 -14.93 8.95
N THR A 73 1.95 -16.10 8.31
CA THR A 73 0.83 -16.54 7.48
C THR A 73 -0.43 -16.77 8.31
N ALA A 74 -0.28 -17.36 9.50
CA ALA A 74 -1.40 -17.53 10.43
C ALA A 74 -1.95 -16.18 10.91
N ASP A 75 -1.07 -15.23 11.25
CA ASP A 75 -1.45 -13.88 11.67
C ASP A 75 -2.19 -13.11 10.57
N ALA A 76 -1.72 -13.21 9.33
CA ALA A 76 -2.37 -12.59 8.17
C ALA A 76 -3.77 -13.18 7.93
N GLY A 77 -3.93 -14.49 8.03
CA GLY A 77 -5.23 -15.16 7.92
C GLY A 77 -6.20 -14.75 9.04
N TYR A 78 -5.72 -14.68 10.26
CA TYR A 78 -6.51 -14.22 11.40
C TYR A 78 -6.93 -12.74 11.28
N LEU A 79 -6.01 -11.87 10.83
CA LEU A 79 -6.32 -10.47 10.56
C LEU A 79 -7.41 -10.33 9.51
N THR A 80 -7.29 -11.04 8.38
CA THR A 80 -8.29 -11.01 7.30
C THR A 80 -9.67 -11.44 7.81
N ARG A 81 -9.74 -12.53 8.58
CA ARG A 81 -10.99 -12.98 9.18
C ARG A 81 -11.62 -11.91 10.07
N ARG A 82 -10.84 -11.30 10.96
CA ARG A 82 -11.33 -10.24 11.84
C ARG A 82 -11.81 -9.00 11.07
N LEU A 83 -11.10 -8.63 9.99
CA LEU A 83 -11.52 -7.53 9.13
C LEU A 83 -12.87 -7.83 8.48
N VAL A 84 -13.06 -9.06 7.96
CA VAL A 84 -14.33 -9.47 7.37
C VAL A 84 -15.44 -9.47 8.43
N ASP A 85 -15.22 -10.02 9.61
CA ASP A 85 -16.21 -10.07 10.68
C ASP A 85 -16.70 -8.67 11.09
N VAL A 86 -15.82 -7.66 11.10
CA VAL A 86 -16.17 -6.28 11.44
C VAL A 86 -16.84 -5.54 10.29
N SER A 87 -16.42 -5.81 9.06
CA SER A 87 -16.83 -5.00 7.87
C SER A 87 -17.97 -5.65 7.08
N GLN A 88 -18.42 -6.86 7.39
CA GLN A 88 -19.46 -7.55 6.63
C GLN A 88 -20.80 -6.79 6.56
N ASP A 89 -21.10 -6.00 7.59
CA ASP A 89 -22.34 -5.22 7.67
C ASP A 89 -22.26 -3.90 6.87
N VAL A 90 -21.08 -3.55 6.36
CA VAL A 90 -20.90 -2.34 5.54
C VAL A 90 -21.29 -2.64 4.09
N ILE A 91 -22.56 -2.38 3.79
CA ILE A 91 -23.14 -2.54 2.46
C ILE A 91 -23.66 -1.20 1.95
N ILE A 92 -23.87 -1.09 0.65
CA ILE A 92 -24.53 0.08 0.05
C ILE A 92 -26.03 -0.01 0.32
N THR A 93 -26.55 0.87 1.18
CA THR A 93 -27.97 0.85 1.59
C THR A 93 -28.81 1.89 0.88
N GLU A 94 -28.24 3.04 0.55
CA GLU A 94 -28.89 4.21 0.00
C GLU A 94 -28.13 4.73 -1.22
N GLU A 95 -28.81 5.46 -2.09
CA GLU A 95 -28.14 6.11 -3.22
C GLU A 95 -27.41 7.36 -2.78
N ASP A 96 -28.05 8.18 -1.91
CA ASP A 96 -27.49 9.41 -1.41
C ASP A 96 -27.91 9.65 0.05
N CYS A 97 -26.98 9.99 0.91
CA CYS A 97 -27.23 10.34 2.30
C CYS A 97 -27.43 11.86 2.51
N GLY A 98 -27.24 12.69 1.49
CA GLY A 98 -27.44 14.13 1.54
C GLY A 98 -26.39 14.90 2.38
N THR A 99 -25.27 14.29 2.72
CA THR A 99 -24.21 14.97 3.49
C THR A 99 -23.59 16.12 2.69
N LEU A 100 -23.32 17.22 3.38
CA LEU A 100 -22.55 18.37 2.86
C LEU A 100 -21.07 18.32 3.29
N ARG A 101 -20.67 17.27 4.01
CA ARG A 101 -19.30 17.09 4.47
C ARG A 101 -18.51 16.27 3.48
N GLY A 102 -17.37 16.78 3.08
CA GLY A 102 -16.43 16.10 2.20
C GLY A 102 -15.03 15.97 2.80
N LEU A 103 -14.13 15.46 1.99
CA LEU A 103 -12.70 15.47 2.24
C LEU A 103 -12.04 16.28 1.14
N VAL A 104 -11.12 17.14 1.52
CA VAL A 104 -10.31 17.92 0.57
C VAL A 104 -9.24 16.98 0.00
N ALA A 105 -9.30 16.75 -1.30
CA ALA A 105 -8.30 16.01 -2.05
C ALA A 105 -7.30 16.98 -2.66
N THR A 106 -6.01 16.72 -2.43
CA THR A 106 -4.87 17.44 -3.01
C THR A 106 -3.89 16.43 -3.59
N ALA A 107 -3.02 16.82 -4.51
CA ALA A 107 -1.93 15.96 -4.97
C ALA A 107 -0.99 15.59 -3.81
N ILE A 108 -0.59 14.31 -3.72
CA ILE A 108 0.36 13.85 -2.71
C ILE A 108 1.77 14.11 -3.23
N LYS A 109 2.47 15.01 -2.55
CA LYS A 109 3.86 15.36 -2.85
C LYS A 109 4.77 14.83 -1.75
N LYS A 110 5.91 14.25 -2.14
CA LYS A 110 6.98 13.86 -1.21
C LYS A 110 8.24 14.64 -1.59
N ASN A 111 8.55 15.68 -0.81
CA ASN A 111 9.50 16.73 -1.18
C ASN A 111 9.03 17.45 -2.45
N GLU A 112 9.79 17.37 -3.54
CA GLU A 112 9.47 17.99 -4.84
C GLU A 112 8.80 17.01 -5.83
N ASP A 113 8.85 15.69 -5.53
CA ASP A 113 8.27 14.66 -6.40
C ASP A 113 6.78 14.48 -6.12
N VAL A 114 5.95 14.49 -7.16
CA VAL A 114 4.54 14.14 -7.09
C VAL A 114 4.44 12.61 -7.07
N VAL A 115 3.97 12.06 -5.94
CA VAL A 115 3.79 10.62 -5.76
C VAL A 115 2.47 10.16 -6.36
N GLU A 116 1.41 10.95 -6.18
CA GLU A 116 0.07 10.68 -6.68
C GLU A 116 -0.56 12.00 -7.13
N THR A 117 -1.04 12.04 -8.36
CA THR A 117 -1.62 13.25 -8.96
C THR A 117 -3.01 13.53 -8.40
N LEU A 118 -3.51 14.76 -8.58
CA LEU A 118 -4.87 15.09 -8.20
C LEU A 118 -5.87 14.27 -9.01
N TYR A 119 -5.60 14.06 -10.30
CA TYR A 119 -6.39 13.23 -11.20
C TYR A 119 -6.65 11.82 -10.62
N GLU A 120 -5.61 11.12 -10.21
CA GLU A 120 -5.71 9.75 -9.67
C GLU A 120 -6.53 9.70 -8.37
N ARG A 121 -6.45 10.73 -7.56
CA ARG A 121 -7.16 10.80 -6.27
C ARG A 121 -8.64 11.11 -6.39
N ILE A 122 -9.04 11.87 -7.39
CA ILE A 122 -10.44 12.30 -7.57
C ILE A 122 -11.22 11.40 -8.51
N LEU A 123 -10.54 10.62 -9.35
CA LEU A 123 -11.16 9.76 -10.36
C LEU A 123 -12.19 8.79 -9.74
N GLY A 124 -13.41 8.78 -10.27
CA GLY A 124 -14.49 7.92 -9.80
C GLY A 124 -15.09 8.30 -8.45
N ARG A 125 -14.70 9.45 -7.88
CA ARG A 125 -15.34 10.03 -6.69
C ARG A 125 -16.48 10.95 -7.08
N THR A 126 -17.27 11.34 -6.08
CA THR A 126 -18.38 12.27 -6.26
C THR A 126 -18.04 13.61 -5.61
N THR A 127 -18.37 14.70 -6.27
CA THR A 127 -18.16 16.06 -5.73
C THR A 127 -19.12 16.36 -4.58
N VAL A 128 -18.73 17.27 -3.68
CA VAL A 128 -19.61 17.85 -2.66
C VAL A 128 -20.28 19.09 -3.19
N HIS A 129 -19.52 19.99 -3.82
CA HIS A 129 -19.95 21.28 -4.34
C HIS A 129 -19.68 21.38 -5.83
N ASP A 130 -20.33 22.35 -6.47
CA ASP A 130 -20.07 22.72 -7.85
C ASP A 130 -18.61 23.17 -7.99
N ILE A 131 -17.95 22.70 -9.04
CA ILE A 131 -16.58 23.07 -9.37
C ILE A 131 -16.59 23.97 -10.59
N TYR A 132 -16.08 25.19 -10.41
CA TYR A 132 -15.95 26.18 -11.49
C TYR A 132 -14.51 26.34 -11.91
N HIS A 133 -14.29 26.60 -13.17
CA HIS A 133 -12.97 26.91 -13.68
C HIS A 133 -12.53 28.29 -13.20
N PRO A 134 -11.39 28.43 -12.47
CA PRO A 134 -11.03 29.67 -11.77
C PRO A 134 -10.76 30.86 -12.72
N LEU A 135 -10.39 30.61 -13.97
CA LEU A 135 -10.08 31.65 -14.95
C LEU A 135 -11.30 32.03 -15.84
N THR A 136 -12.07 31.05 -16.27
CA THR A 136 -13.23 31.27 -17.18
C THR A 136 -14.53 31.47 -16.44
N GLY A 137 -14.64 30.98 -15.19
CA GLY A 137 -15.87 31.00 -14.41
C GLY A 137 -16.94 30.00 -14.93
N GLU A 138 -16.59 29.14 -15.88
CA GLU A 138 -17.48 28.11 -16.40
C GLU A 138 -17.62 26.95 -15.41
N LEU A 139 -18.82 26.38 -15.33
CA LEU A 139 -19.08 25.18 -14.52
C LEU A 139 -18.41 23.97 -15.18
N ILE A 140 -17.47 23.33 -14.48
CA ILE A 140 -16.83 22.09 -14.94
C ILE A 140 -17.71 20.89 -14.59
N ILE A 141 -18.19 20.82 -13.34
CA ILE A 141 -19.06 19.74 -12.85
C ILE A 141 -19.96 20.24 -11.73
N GLY A 142 -21.20 19.75 -11.69
CA GLY A 142 -22.16 20.04 -10.64
C GLY A 142 -21.90 19.26 -9.33
N ALA A 143 -22.58 19.69 -8.30
CA ALA A 143 -22.55 19.01 -7.00
C ALA A 143 -23.16 17.61 -7.09
N CYS A 144 -22.61 16.67 -6.34
CA CYS A 144 -23.06 15.27 -6.29
C CYS A 144 -22.97 14.51 -7.62
N GLU A 145 -22.14 14.94 -8.54
CA GLU A 145 -21.88 14.24 -9.80
C GLU A 145 -20.58 13.44 -9.74
N GLU A 146 -20.49 12.37 -10.55
CA GLU A 146 -19.31 11.52 -10.62
C GLU A 146 -18.20 12.18 -11.44
N LEU A 147 -16.99 12.22 -10.89
CA LEU A 147 -15.78 12.67 -11.56
C LEU A 147 -15.30 11.59 -12.55
N THR A 148 -15.67 11.75 -13.81
CA THR A 148 -15.23 10.88 -14.90
C THR A 148 -13.77 11.15 -15.30
N GLU A 149 -13.21 10.29 -16.15
CA GLU A 149 -11.84 10.45 -16.64
C GLU A 149 -11.61 11.77 -17.39
N GLU A 150 -12.61 12.18 -18.21
CA GLU A 150 -12.54 13.42 -18.98
C GLU A 150 -12.57 14.65 -18.06
N ILE A 151 -13.49 14.68 -17.11
CA ILE A 151 -13.66 15.78 -16.17
C ILE A 151 -12.44 15.88 -15.23
N SER A 152 -11.96 14.75 -14.72
CA SER A 152 -10.79 14.71 -13.84
C SER A 152 -9.53 15.24 -14.55
N LYS A 153 -9.40 14.98 -15.86
CA LYS A 153 -8.31 15.53 -16.66
C LYS A 153 -8.42 17.04 -16.87
N ILE A 154 -9.64 17.55 -17.13
CA ILE A 154 -9.90 19.00 -17.21
C ILE A 154 -9.54 19.70 -15.89
N ILE A 155 -9.85 19.08 -14.76
CA ILE A 155 -9.49 19.62 -13.44
C ILE A 155 -7.97 19.65 -13.24
N GLU A 156 -7.23 18.60 -13.65
CA GLU A 156 -5.78 18.53 -13.54
C GLU A 156 -5.08 19.56 -14.44
N ASP A 157 -5.60 19.77 -15.65
CA ASP A 157 -5.09 20.77 -16.60
C ASP A 157 -5.43 22.21 -16.16
N SER A 158 -6.36 22.40 -15.24
CA SER A 158 -6.74 23.67 -14.67
C SER A 158 -5.86 24.04 -13.45
N PRO A 159 -5.76 25.32 -13.04
CA PRO A 159 -5.01 25.73 -11.86
C PRO A 159 -5.72 25.40 -10.53
N ILE A 160 -6.48 24.31 -10.47
CA ILE A 160 -7.18 23.84 -9.26
C ILE A 160 -6.24 22.90 -8.49
N GLU A 161 -5.83 23.30 -7.29
CA GLU A 161 -4.93 22.51 -6.45
C GLU A 161 -5.66 21.56 -5.50
N GLN A 162 -6.91 21.83 -5.20
CA GLN A 162 -7.72 21.09 -4.23
C GLN A 162 -9.17 20.96 -4.68
N VAL A 163 -9.75 19.79 -4.43
CA VAL A 163 -11.15 19.47 -4.73
C VAL A 163 -11.78 18.82 -3.51
N GLU A 164 -12.99 19.24 -3.15
CA GLU A 164 -13.74 18.61 -2.08
C GLU A 164 -14.59 17.47 -2.64
N ILE A 165 -14.26 16.25 -2.20
CA ILE A 165 -14.90 15.01 -2.64
C ILE A 165 -15.67 14.35 -1.51
N ARG A 166 -16.73 13.63 -1.83
CA ARG A 166 -17.48 12.80 -0.87
C ARG A 166 -16.65 11.58 -0.49
N SER A 167 -16.77 11.15 0.76
CA SER A 167 -16.03 10.02 1.30
C SER A 167 -16.93 9.15 2.16
N VAL A 168 -16.57 7.87 2.25
CA VAL A 168 -17.16 6.91 3.18
C VAL A 168 -17.01 7.35 4.63
N LEU A 169 -15.93 8.05 4.96
CA LEU A 169 -15.62 8.53 6.31
C LEU A 169 -16.56 9.65 6.79
N THR A 170 -17.13 10.39 5.86
CA THR A 170 -18.05 11.51 6.15
C THR A 170 -19.51 11.19 5.83
N CYS A 171 -19.80 9.93 5.50
CA CYS A 171 -21.14 9.47 5.18
C CYS A 171 -22.05 9.51 6.42
N GLU A 172 -23.26 10.05 6.26
CA GLU A 172 -24.25 10.20 7.34
C GLU A 172 -25.35 9.11 7.30
N SER A 173 -25.19 8.07 6.48
CA SER A 173 -26.07 6.92 6.45
C SER A 173 -26.10 6.21 7.80
N LYS A 174 -27.28 5.85 8.31
CA LYS A 174 -27.43 5.20 9.63
C LYS A 174 -26.90 3.78 9.66
N LYS A 175 -26.96 3.06 8.55
CA LYS A 175 -26.43 1.71 8.39
C LYS A 175 -25.74 1.60 7.04
N GLY A 176 -24.53 1.01 7.04
CA GLY A 176 -23.76 0.90 5.80
C GLY A 176 -23.27 2.24 5.26
N VAL A 177 -23.25 2.39 3.95
CA VAL A 177 -22.73 3.56 3.22
C VAL A 177 -23.65 3.86 2.05
N CYS A 178 -23.74 5.11 1.63
CA CYS A 178 -24.48 5.47 0.41
C CYS A 178 -23.59 5.33 -0.84
N ALA A 179 -24.22 5.15 -2.01
CA ALA A 179 -23.52 4.96 -3.27
C ALA A 179 -22.65 6.15 -3.65
N ARG A 180 -23.14 7.38 -3.46
CA ARG A 180 -22.40 8.61 -3.79
C ARG A 180 -21.18 8.83 -2.91
N CYS A 181 -21.21 8.48 -1.61
CA CYS A 181 -20.04 8.57 -0.74
C CYS A 181 -19.00 7.50 -1.03
N TYR A 182 -19.41 6.35 -1.55
CA TYR A 182 -18.47 5.31 -1.99
C TYR A 182 -17.87 5.64 -3.36
N GLY A 183 -18.72 6.02 -4.34
CA GLY A 183 -18.31 6.36 -5.69
C GLY A 183 -18.33 5.18 -6.66
N ARG A 184 -17.38 5.14 -7.57
CA ARG A 184 -17.26 4.16 -8.65
C ARG A 184 -16.88 2.78 -8.14
N ASN A 185 -17.53 1.74 -8.65
CA ASN A 185 -17.06 0.36 -8.51
C ASN A 185 -15.92 0.12 -9.51
N LEU A 186 -14.73 -0.21 -8.98
CA LEU A 186 -13.51 -0.39 -9.77
C LEU A 186 -13.58 -1.59 -10.74
N ALA A 187 -14.41 -2.59 -10.46
CA ALA A 187 -14.54 -3.76 -11.33
C ALA A 187 -15.39 -3.47 -12.59
N THR A 188 -16.45 -2.68 -12.42
CA THR A 188 -17.41 -2.40 -13.51
C THR A 188 -17.17 -1.05 -14.19
N GLY A 189 -16.39 -0.15 -13.55
CA GLY A 189 -16.17 1.21 -14.03
C GLY A 189 -17.41 2.12 -13.96
N LYS A 190 -18.46 1.70 -13.25
CA LYS A 190 -19.71 2.45 -13.08
C LYS A 190 -19.97 2.74 -11.61
N MET A 191 -20.86 3.68 -11.33
CA MET A 191 -21.30 3.95 -9.97
C MET A 191 -21.78 2.67 -9.28
N VAL A 192 -21.41 2.50 -8.01
CA VAL A 192 -21.77 1.32 -7.21
C VAL A 192 -23.28 1.18 -7.07
N GLN A 193 -23.77 -0.06 -7.10
CA GLN A 193 -25.19 -0.35 -6.97
C GLN A 193 -25.58 -0.60 -5.51
N LYS A 194 -26.84 -0.33 -5.18
CA LYS A 194 -27.40 -0.65 -3.87
C LYS A 194 -27.38 -2.16 -3.63
N GLY A 195 -26.99 -2.57 -2.42
CA GLY A 195 -26.86 -3.96 -2.00
C GLY A 195 -25.45 -4.53 -2.14
N GLU A 196 -24.48 -3.79 -2.69
CA GLU A 196 -23.09 -4.27 -2.83
C GLU A 196 -22.37 -4.29 -1.48
N ALA A 197 -21.69 -5.40 -1.17
CA ALA A 197 -20.99 -5.63 0.09
C ALA A 197 -19.57 -5.05 0.05
N VAL A 198 -19.47 -3.73 0.01
CA VAL A 198 -18.20 -3.01 -0.13
C VAL A 198 -17.23 -3.23 1.03
N GLY A 199 -17.75 -3.49 2.23
CA GLY A 199 -16.91 -3.80 3.40
C GLY A 199 -16.15 -5.11 3.27
N VAL A 200 -16.79 -6.15 2.74
CA VAL A 200 -16.15 -7.45 2.48
C VAL A 200 -15.08 -7.30 1.41
N ILE A 201 -15.37 -6.56 0.34
CA ILE A 201 -14.40 -6.26 -0.74
C ILE A 201 -13.17 -5.56 -0.17
N ALA A 202 -13.37 -4.56 0.68
CA ALA A 202 -12.28 -3.84 1.33
C ALA A 202 -11.44 -4.76 2.23
N ALA A 203 -12.07 -5.61 3.06
CA ALA A 203 -11.39 -6.55 3.93
C ALA A 203 -10.55 -7.57 3.14
N GLN A 204 -11.09 -8.09 2.06
CA GLN A 204 -10.38 -9.01 1.16
C GLN A 204 -9.20 -8.33 0.46
N SER A 205 -9.38 -7.10 -0.02
CA SER A 205 -8.32 -6.32 -0.68
C SER A 205 -7.16 -5.98 0.26
N ILE A 206 -7.43 -5.81 1.56
CA ILE A 206 -6.40 -5.59 2.59
C ILE A 206 -5.75 -6.93 2.99
N GLY A 207 -6.52 -8.00 3.08
CA GLY A 207 -6.06 -9.31 3.54
C GLY A 207 -5.22 -10.07 2.51
N GLU A 208 -5.57 -9.97 1.24
CA GLU A 208 -4.86 -10.68 0.17
C GLU A 208 -3.35 -10.34 0.12
N PRO A 209 -2.92 -9.07 0.03
CA PRO A 209 -1.49 -8.75 0.03
C PRO A 209 -0.80 -9.06 1.37
N GLY A 210 -1.53 -9.16 2.48
CA GLY A 210 -0.99 -9.58 3.76
C GLY A 210 -0.32 -10.95 3.69
N THR A 211 -0.94 -11.91 3.03
CA THR A 211 -0.38 -13.25 2.80
C THR A 211 0.83 -13.21 1.86
N GLN A 212 0.80 -12.40 0.81
CA GLN A 212 1.93 -12.23 -0.12
C GLN A 212 3.14 -11.54 0.52
N LEU A 213 2.93 -10.54 1.38
CA LEU A 213 3.99 -9.88 2.14
C LEU A 213 4.72 -10.84 3.07
N THR A 214 4.02 -11.81 3.66
CA THR A 214 4.68 -12.84 4.49
C THR A 214 5.63 -13.73 3.68
N LEU A 215 5.31 -14.05 2.44
CA LEU A 215 6.18 -14.78 1.53
C LEU A 215 7.42 -13.97 1.12
N ARG A 216 7.28 -12.65 0.95
CA ARG A 216 8.40 -11.76 0.60
C ARG A 216 9.44 -11.60 1.70
N THR A 217 9.09 -11.69 2.97
CA THR A 217 10.05 -11.60 4.09
C THR A 217 11.05 -12.74 4.10
N PHE A 218 10.76 -13.88 3.45
CA PHE A 218 11.68 -15.01 3.33
C PHE A 218 12.95 -14.65 2.56
N HIS A 219 12.86 -13.82 1.53
CA HIS A 219 14.01 -13.45 0.70
C HIS A 219 14.91 -12.39 1.35
N VAL A 220 14.40 -11.63 2.31
CA VAL A 220 15.14 -10.58 3.04
C VAL A 220 15.57 -11.07 4.44
N GLY A 221 15.01 -12.16 4.91
CA GLY A 221 15.09 -12.67 6.28
C GLY A 221 16.44 -13.27 6.69
N GLY A 222 17.54 -12.73 6.27
CA GLY A 222 18.88 -13.15 6.70
C GLY A 222 19.90 -12.04 6.61
N THR A 223 19.60 -10.96 5.92
CA THR A 223 20.53 -9.83 5.78
C THR A 223 20.26 -8.77 6.85
N ALA A 224 21.31 -8.26 7.46
CA ALA A 224 21.26 -7.24 8.51
C ALA A 224 21.04 -5.81 7.96
N SER A 225 20.45 -5.64 6.77
CA SER A 225 20.30 -4.35 6.09
C SER A 225 19.53 -3.31 6.92
N ASN A 226 18.49 -3.72 7.64
CA ASN A 226 17.70 -2.80 8.48
C ASN A 226 18.45 -2.37 9.75
N ILE A 227 19.40 -3.17 10.24
CA ILE A 227 20.19 -2.87 11.44
C ILE A 227 21.27 -1.86 11.08
N THR A 228 21.90 -2.00 9.93
CA THR A 228 22.94 -1.06 9.46
C THR A 228 22.39 0.32 9.13
N THR A 229 21.14 0.43 8.71
CA THR A 229 20.50 1.73 8.43
C THR A 229 20.28 2.54 9.72
N ASN A 230 19.89 1.87 10.80
CA ASN A 230 19.65 2.51 12.10
C ASN A 230 20.96 2.88 12.85
N SER A 231 22.11 2.31 12.47
CA SER A 231 23.41 2.59 13.10
C SER A 231 24.21 3.68 12.35
N ARG A 232 23.71 4.26 11.28
CA ARG A 232 24.35 5.38 10.60
C ARG A 232 24.18 6.67 11.40
N LEU A 233 25.28 7.17 11.95
CA LEU A 233 25.40 8.55 12.44
C LEU A 233 25.52 9.47 11.21
N VAL A 234 24.49 10.26 10.96
CA VAL A 234 24.55 11.35 9.97
C VAL A 234 25.09 12.57 10.70
N ALA A 235 26.30 12.98 10.35
CA ALA A 235 26.84 14.27 10.81
C ALA A 235 25.94 15.40 10.25
N LYS A 236 25.49 16.29 11.14
CA LYS A 236 24.74 17.49 10.78
C LYS A 236 25.69 18.55 10.23
#